data_993e449693a50451ec72ad512e2fd4ea
#
_entry.id   993e449693a50451ec72ad512e2fd4ea
#
_cell.length_a   1.000
_cell.length_b   1.000
_cell.length_c   1.000
_cell.angle_alpha   90.00
_cell.angle_beta   90.00
_cell.angle_gamma   90.00
#
_symmetry.space_group_name_H-M   'P 1'
#
loop_
_entity.id
_entity.type
_entity.pdbx_description
1 polymer ?
#
loop_
_entity_poly.entity_id
_entity_poly.type
_entity_poly.pdbx_seq_one_letter_code
_entity_poly.pdbx_strand_id
1 'polypeptide(L)'
;MNVYVRELSREIGARGLAVDIFTRSQDPSRQRVRNLWPNVRVIHVPAGPEEPYDKHLVFNHLPQFTIGLREFAAAEGASYDLVHSHYWLSGWVARELAREWRLPTVHMFHTLGKMKNAVAQSEQERAPSERIRVEGELMRDMDRVVAATPLDRGQMVDLYGIDPKKIRIIPLGVDLDLFRPIPRDKAVAAIGVDIPSQHHLVLFVGRLDPLKGLETLFQALCRLRRSEPRLAEKMCLAVIGGDADRDSVRLSDDLECLDKLKQDMDVTDLVVFLGSRAQNTLPYYYSAAEVCVVPSHYESFGLVALEAMACGTPVIASRVGGLQLTVEDGVTGFLVPAGDADALAEKLKLILLGADLRKQLAANARRRAQAYTWQSVADHVIDLYEELWQQAL
;
A
#
# COMPACT_ATOMS: atom_id res chain seq x y z
N MET A 1 2.79 1.47 -3.54
CA MET A 1 3.43 1.71 -4.86
C MET A 1 4.82 1.12 -4.91
N ASN A 2 5.80 1.55 -4.11
CA ASN A 2 7.19 1.05 -4.22
C ASN A 2 7.32 -0.47 -4.13
N VAL A 3 6.60 -1.12 -3.21
CA VAL A 3 6.55 -2.59 -3.11
C VAL A 3 6.02 -3.21 -4.40
N TYR A 4 4.92 -2.67 -4.95
CA TYR A 4 4.32 -3.16 -6.19
C TYR A 4 5.32 -3.12 -7.36
N VAL A 5 5.91 -1.94 -7.61
CA VAL A 5 6.88 -1.75 -8.71
C VAL A 5 8.05 -2.70 -8.54
N ARG A 6 8.61 -2.80 -7.32
CA ARG A 6 9.75 -3.64 -7.02
C ARG A 6 9.45 -5.13 -7.28
N GLU A 7 8.38 -5.65 -6.71
CA GLU A 7 8.05 -7.08 -6.81
C GLU A 7 7.61 -7.46 -8.23
N LEU A 8 6.78 -6.64 -8.87
CA LEU A 8 6.40 -6.86 -10.25
C LEU A 8 7.62 -6.87 -11.19
N SER A 9 8.52 -5.90 -11.05
CA SER A 9 9.73 -5.83 -11.88
C SER A 9 10.64 -7.03 -11.65
N ARG A 10 10.76 -7.50 -10.39
CA ARG A 10 11.50 -8.73 -10.07
C ARG A 10 10.95 -9.93 -10.84
N GLU A 11 9.65 -10.13 -10.79
CA GLU A 11 8.98 -11.25 -11.44
C GLU A 11 9.04 -11.16 -12.98
N ILE A 12 8.91 -9.97 -13.55
CA ILE A 12 9.06 -9.72 -15.00
C ILE A 12 10.51 -10.01 -15.44
N GLY A 13 11.49 -9.51 -14.70
CA GLY A 13 12.92 -9.77 -14.97
C GLY A 13 13.30 -11.24 -14.87
N ALA A 14 12.69 -11.98 -13.90
CA ALA A 14 12.90 -13.42 -13.75
C ALA A 14 12.36 -14.23 -14.94
N ARG A 15 11.40 -13.68 -15.70
CA ARG A 15 10.86 -14.25 -16.96
C ARG A 15 11.65 -13.85 -18.19
N GLY A 16 12.78 -13.16 -18.02
CA GLY A 16 13.71 -12.80 -19.10
C GLY A 16 13.44 -11.46 -19.80
N LEU A 17 12.43 -10.69 -19.36
CA LEU A 17 12.18 -9.35 -19.90
C LEU A 17 13.10 -8.33 -19.23
N ALA A 18 13.69 -7.42 -20.03
CA ALA A 18 14.48 -6.33 -19.49
C ALA A 18 13.59 -5.22 -18.95
N VAL A 19 13.89 -4.74 -17.73
CA VAL A 19 13.10 -3.72 -17.04
C VAL A 19 14.01 -2.60 -16.55
N ASP A 20 13.77 -1.40 -17.04
CA ASP A 20 14.36 -0.17 -16.52
C ASP A 20 13.34 0.60 -15.68
N ILE A 21 13.60 0.72 -14.38
CA ILE A 21 12.77 1.46 -13.43
C ILE A 21 13.32 2.88 -13.30
N PHE A 22 12.62 3.86 -13.86
CA PHE A 22 13.01 5.26 -13.72
C PHE A 22 12.38 5.89 -12.48
N THR A 23 13.20 6.55 -11.68
CA THR A 23 12.77 7.28 -10.50
C THR A 23 13.53 8.58 -10.33
N ARG A 24 12.91 9.59 -9.72
CA ARG A 24 13.59 10.85 -9.42
C ARG A 24 14.71 10.62 -8.40
N SER A 25 15.88 11.19 -8.66
CA SER A 25 16.96 11.21 -7.67
C SER A 25 16.58 12.10 -6.49
N GLN A 26 16.85 11.60 -5.28
CA GLN A 26 16.65 12.30 -4.00
C GLN A 26 17.95 12.39 -3.20
N ASP A 27 19.05 11.87 -3.76
CA ASP A 27 20.34 11.83 -3.10
C ASP A 27 21.42 11.79 -4.19
N PRO A 28 22.22 12.86 -4.35
CA PRO A 28 23.27 12.93 -5.36
C PRO A 28 24.41 11.94 -5.13
N SER A 29 24.55 11.40 -3.91
CA SER A 29 25.58 10.40 -3.58
C SER A 29 25.25 9.01 -4.09
N ARG A 30 23.99 8.74 -4.45
CA ARG A 30 23.55 7.43 -4.96
C ARG A 30 24.01 7.21 -6.38
N GLN A 31 24.34 5.95 -6.69
CA GLN A 31 24.63 5.54 -8.06
C GLN A 31 23.42 5.84 -8.96
N ARG A 32 23.68 6.46 -10.11
CA ARG A 32 22.64 6.80 -11.10
C ARG A 32 21.94 5.55 -11.65
N VAL A 33 22.69 4.49 -11.91
CA VAL A 33 22.16 3.21 -12.40
C VAL A 33 22.58 2.11 -11.44
N ARG A 34 21.59 1.32 -10.97
CA ARG A 34 21.83 0.20 -10.07
C ARG A 34 21.08 -1.03 -10.55
N ASN A 35 21.79 -2.13 -10.75
CA ASN A 35 21.17 -3.42 -10.98
C ASN A 35 20.53 -3.93 -9.68
N LEU A 36 19.24 -4.25 -9.72
CA LEU A 36 18.50 -4.81 -8.59
C LEU A 36 18.47 -6.34 -8.66
N TRP A 37 18.19 -6.88 -9.84
CA TRP A 37 18.14 -8.30 -10.15
C TRP A 37 18.61 -8.53 -11.60
N PRO A 38 18.81 -9.77 -12.04
CA PRO A 38 18.98 -10.06 -13.46
C PRO A 38 17.85 -9.41 -14.27
N ASN A 39 18.22 -8.73 -15.36
CA ASN A 39 17.32 -8.01 -16.26
C ASN A 39 16.55 -6.82 -15.62
N VAL A 40 16.86 -6.38 -14.41
CA VAL A 40 16.14 -5.27 -13.74
C VAL A 40 17.13 -4.23 -13.23
N ARG A 41 17.02 -3.01 -13.74
CA ARG A 41 17.80 -1.84 -13.30
C ARG A 41 16.90 -0.77 -12.71
N VAL A 42 17.41 0.00 -11.76
CA VAL A 42 16.81 1.27 -11.34
C VAL A 42 17.72 2.42 -11.76
N ILE A 43 17.12 3.43 -12.38
CA ILE A 43 17.78 4.61 -12.89
C ILE A 43 17.29 5.83 -12.09
N HIS A 44 18.20 6.49 -11.38
CA HIS A 44 17.92 7.69 -10.61
C HIS A 44 18.17 8.92 -11.51
N VAL A 45 17.10 9.56 -11.95
CA VAL A 45 17.14 10.72 -12.83
C VAL A 45 17.07 12.01 -12.04
N PRO A 46 18.03 12.94 -12.17
CA PRO A 46 17.95 14.26 -11.54
C PRO A 46 16.78 15.07 -12.11
N ALA A 47 15.95 15.58 -11.21
CA ALA A 47 14.87 16.50 -11.58
C ALA A 47 14.48 17.33 -10.35
N GLY A 48 14.75 18.63 -10.41
CA GLY A 48 14.68 19.51 -9.25
C GLY A 48 15.75 19.23 -8.20
N PRO A 49 15.55 19.64 -6.95
CA PRO A 49 16.48 19.37 -5.86
C PRO A 49 16.68 17.87 -5.62
N GLU A 50 17.94 17.43 -5.46
CA GLU A 50 18.28 16.03 -5.18
C GLU A 50 18.27 15.77 -3.65
N GLU A 51 17.11 15.99 -3.06
CA GLU A 51 16.84 15.80 -1.63
C GLU A 51 15.38 15.32 -1.47
N PRO A 52 14.95 14.88 -0.28
CA PRO A 52 13.54 14.70 0.03
C PRO A 52 12.77 15.98 -0.29
N TYR A 53 11.73 15.89 -1.11
CA TYR A 53 11.04 17.04 -1.68
C TYR A 53 9.52 16.90 -1.56
N ASP A 54 8.82 18.02 -1.36
CA ASP A 54 7.36 18.00 -1.24
C ASP A 54 6.73 17.40 -2.50
N LYS A 55 6.02 16.30 -2.32
CA LYS A 55 5.34 15.57 -3.40
C LYS A 55 4.38 16.44 -4.23
N HIS A 56 3.85 17.53 -3.65
CA HIS A 56 2.96 18.46 -4.33
C HIS A 56 3.71 19.36 -5.31
N LEU A 57 5.00 19.60 -5.08
CA LEU A 57 5.86 20.41 -5.93
C LEU A 57 6.61 19.60 -7.00
N VAL A 58 6.64 18.27 -6.88
CA VAL A 58 7.33 17.37 -7.82
C VAL A 58 6.81 17.53 -9.25
N PHE A 59 5.52 17.87 -9.41
CA PHE A 59 4.93 18.07 -10.74
C PHE A 59 5.68 19.11 -11.58
N ASN A 60 6.19 20.17 -10.96
CA ASN A 60 6.94 21.24 -11.64
C ASN A 60 8.26 20.75 -12.27
N HIS A 61 8.78 19.62 -11.83
CA HIS A 61 10.05 19.05 -12.29
C HIS A 61 9.87 17.88 -13.28
N LEU A 62 8.62 17.52 -13.63
CA LEU A 62 8.36 16.43 -14.57
C LEU A 62 8.94 16.69 -15.99
N PRO A 63 8.90 17.93 -16.54
CA PRO A 63 9.58 18.19 -17.82
C PRO A 63 11.07 17.90 -17.77
N GLN A 64 11.78 18.30 -16.70
CA GLN A 64 13.20 18.00 -16.51
C GLN A 64 13.44 16.49 -16.37
N PHE A 65 12.58 15.81 -15.62
CA PHE A 65 12.64 14.35 -15.49
C PHE A 65 12.46 13.65 -16.84
N THR A 66 11.52 14.11 -17.68
CA THR A 66 11.29 13.58 -19.03
C THR A 66 12.51 13.75 -19.94
N ILE A 67 13.16 14.92 -19.88
CA ILE A 67 14.41 15.19 -20.63
C ILE A 67 15.49 14.20 -20.18
N GLY A 68 15.69 14.03 -18.88
CA GLY A 68 16.70 13.11 -18.35
C GLY A 68 16.46 11.65 -18.75
N LEU A 69 15.21 11.20 -18.90
CA LEU A 69 14.92 9.87 -19.45
C LEU A 69 15.36 9.75 -20.92
N ARG A 70 15.05 10.77 -21.73
CA ARG A 70 15.44 10.79 -23.14
C ARG A 70 16.96 10.74 -23.31
N GLU A 71 17.66 11.56 -22.55
CA GLU A 71 19.12 11.62 -22.54
C GLU A 71 19.73 10.28 -22.12
N PHE A 72 19.18 9.65 -21.10
CA PHE A 72 19.59 8.32 -20.67
C PHE A 72 19.39 7.27 -21.77
N ALA A 73 18.18 7.20 -22.33
CA ALA A 73 17.89 6.25 -23.42
C ALA A 73 18.81 6.43 -24.62
N ALA A 74 19.06 7.68 -25.03
CA ALA A 74 19.96 8.01 -26.12
C ALA A 74 21.42 7.62 -25.81
N ALA A 75 21.91 7.91 -24.61
CA ALA A 75 23.27 7.60 -24.18
C ALA A 75 23.55 6.10 -24.10
N GLU A 76 22.55 5.32 -23.66
CA GLU A 76 22.64 3.85 -23.56
C GLU A 76 22.32 3.15 -24.91
N GLY A 77 21.84 3.87 -25.93
CA GLY A 77 21.28 3.27 -27.16
C GLY A 77 20.09 2.36 -26.85
N ALA A 78 19.36 2.65 -25.77
CA ALA A 78 18.25 1.82 -25.32
C ALA A 78 16.99 2.07 -26.17
N SER A 79 16.35 1.00 -26.59
CA SER A 79 15.00 1.00 -27.17
C SER A 79 14.05 0.25 -26.26
N TYR A 80 12.83 0.76 -26.14
CA TYR A 80 11.78 0.18 -25.30
C TYR A 80 10.62 -0.29 -26.16
N ASP A 81 9.94 -1.33 -25.71
CA ASP A 81 8.79 -1.92 -26.42
C ASP A 81 7.47 -1.46 -25.81
N LEU A 82 7.48 -1.01 -24.56
CA LEU A 82 6.29 -0.61 -23.81
C LEU A 82 6.65 0.32 -22.65
N VAL A 83 5.74 1.20 -22.27
CA VAL A 83 5.85 2.03 -21.07
C VAL A 83 4.77 1.65 -20.07
N HIS A 84 5.17 1.17 -18.87
CA HIS A 84 4.26 0.93 -17.74
C HIS A 84 4.51 1.96 -16.64
N SER A 85 3.51 2.75 -16.32
CA SER A 85 3.62 3.86 -15.37
C SER A 85 2.73 3.67 -14.14
N HIS A 86 3.19 4.22 -13.02
CA HIS A 86 2.56 4.07 -11.72
C HIS A 86 2.35 5.41 -11.04
N TYR A 87 1.10 5.73 -10.69
CA TYR A 87 0.70 7.00 -10.12
C TYR A 87 0.65 8.15 -11.15
N TRP A 88 -0.19 9.14 -10.91
CA TRP A 88 -0.50 10.20 -11.88
C TRP A 88 0.73 11.00 -12.38
N LEU A 89 1.74 11.21 -11.50
CA LEU A 89 2.98 11.92 -11.89
C LEU A 89 3.76 11.13 -12.95
N SER A 90 3.99 9.84 -12.72
CA SER A 90 4.67 8.99 -13.70
C SER A 90 3.83 8.79 -14.96
N GLY A 91 2.49 8.77 -14.81
CA GLY A 91 1.56 8.72 -15.95
C GLY A 91 1.73 9.91 -16.89
N TRP A 92 1.88 11.11 -16.35
CA TRP A 92 2.13 12.31 -17.14
C TRP A 92 3.40 12.16 -18.00
N VAL A 93 4.51 11.72 -17.39
CA VAL A 93 5.78 11.49 -18.08
C VAL A 93 5.63 10.38 -19.13
N ALA A 94 5.01 9.26 -18.77
CA ALA A 94 4.81 8.14 -19.66
C ALA A 94 4.02 8.53 -20.92
N ARG A 95 2.97 9.35 -20.76
CA ARG A 95 2.18 9.86 -21.89
C ARG A 95 3.03 10.67 -22.87
N GLU A 96 3.90 11.55 -22.37
CA GLU A 96 4.76 12.37 -23.23
C GLU A 96 5.78 11.51 -23.98
N LEU A 97 6.44 10.59 -23.29
CA LEU A 97 7.43 9.69 -23.89
C LEU A 97 6.81 8.71 -24.88
N ALA A 98 5.68 8.10 -24.52
CA ALA A 98 5.02 7.12 -25.37
C ALA A 98 4.53 7.71 -26.69
N ARG A 99 4.04 8.96 -26.70
CA ARG A 99 3.68 9.66 -27.92
C ARG A 99 4.88 9.90 -28.84
N GLU A 100 6.01 10.28 -28.26
CA GLU A 100 7.25 10.53 -29.02
C GLU A 100 7.85 9.24 -29.57
N TRP A 101 7.94 8.21 -28.73
CA TRP A 101 8.54 6.92 -29.08
C TRP A 101 7.56 5.96 -29.78
N ARG A 102 6.28 6.33 -29.86
CA ARG A 102 5.19 5.52 -30.45
C ARG A 102 5.07 4.16 -29.79
N LEU A 103 5.08 4.14 -28.46
CA LEU A 103 5.03 2.93 -27.66
C LEU A 103 3.64 2.72 -27.03
N PRO A 104 3.21 1.48 -26.91
CA PRO A 104 2.02 1.16 -26.13
C PRO A 104 2.22 1.47 -24.64
N THR A 105 1.12 1.80 -23.98
CA THR A 105 1.11 2.29 -22.60
C THR A 105 0.22 1.46 -21.69
N VAL A 106 0.77 1.12 -20.52
CA VAL A 106 0.00 0.59 -19.39
C VAL A 106 0.13 1.56 -18.21
N HIS A 107 -0.97 1.80 -17.52
CA HIS A 107 -0.97 2.70 -16.36
C HIS A 107 -1.71 2.12 -15.16
N MET A 108 -1.19 2.34 -13.95
CA MET A 108 -1.85 2.01 -12.69
C MET A 108 -1.83 3.19 -11.75
N PHE A 109 -3.02 3.68 -11.35
CA PHE A 109 -3.13 4.86 -10.49
C PHE A 109 -2.75 4.61 -9.04
N HIS A 110 -2.91 3.41 -8.51
CA HIS A 110 -2.80 3.01 -7.09
C HIS A 110 -3.81 3.70 -6.17
N THR A 111 -4.10 4.96 -6.37
CA THR A 111 -5.13 5.75 -5.67
C THR A 111 -5.70 6.80 -6.63
N LEU A 112 -6.98 7.09 -6.49
CA LEU A 112 -7.68 8.09 -7.30
C LEU A 112 -7.90 9.37 -6.51
N GLY A 113 -7.60 10.52 -7.13
CA GLY A 113 -7.77 11.83 -6.51
C GLY A 113 -9.21 12.13 -6.15
N LYS A 114 -10.18 11.82 -7.02
CA LYS A 114 -11.61 12.01 -6.73
C LYS A 114 -12.07 11.15 -5.54
N MET A 115 -11.58 9.91 -5.42
CA MET A 115 -11.87 9.05 -4.27
C MET A 115 -11.27 9.61 -2.98
N LYS A 116 -10.02 10.12 -3.04
CA LYS A 116 -9.42 10.80 -1.91
C LYS A 116 -10.25 11.99 -1.45
N ASN A 117 -10.76 12.80 -2.39
CA ASN A 117 -11.58 13.95 -2.09
C ASN A 117 -12.95 13.59 -1.51
N ALA A 118 -13.51 12.42 -1.88
CA ALA A 118 -14.80 11.96 -1.35
C ALA A 118 -14.74 11.59 0.15
N VAL A 119 -13.56 11.28 0.68
CA VAL A 119 -13.36 10.88 2.09
C VAL A 119 -12.54 11.90 2.89
N ALA A 120 -12.07 12.96 2.26
CA ALA A 120 -11.29 14.01 2.91
C ALA A 120 -12.14 14.78 3.92
N GLN A 121 -11.61 14.97 5.12
CA GLN A 121 -12.27 15.70 6.21
C GLN A 121 -11.84 17.19 6.24
N SER A 122 -10.74 17.52 5.54
CA SER A 122 -10.22 18.89 5.44
C SER A 122 -9.74 19.20 4.02
N GLU A 123 -9.62 20.50 3.68
CA GLU A 123 -9.06 20.93 2.39
C GLU A 123 -7.59 20.49 2.21
N GLN A 124 -6.82 20.39 3.29
CA GLN A 124 -5.41 19.94 3.23
C GLN A 124 -5.27 18.46 2.86
N GLU A 125 -6.29 17.65 3.14
CA GLU A 125 -6.32 16.25 2.75
C GLU A 125 -6.70 16.05 1.29
N ARG A 126 -7.30 17.03 0.63
CA ARG A 126 -7.77 16.90 -0.74
C ARG A 126 -6.62 16.76 -1.74
N ALA A 127 -6.89 16.04 -2.80
CA ALA A 127 -6.02 15.99 -3.96
C ALA A 127 -6.12 17.33 -4.73
N PRO A 128 -5.00 17.88 -5.21
CA PRO A 128 -5.01 19.09 -6.04
C PRO A 128 -5.88 18.90 -7.28
N SER A 129 -6.53 19.98 -7.74
CA SER A 129 -7.33 19.99 -8.97
C SER A 129 -6.51 19.56 -10.19
N GLU A 130 -5.24 19.91 -10.23
CA GLU A 130 -4.30 19.48 -11.27
C GLU A 130 -4.18 17.97 -11.35
N ARG A 131 -4.06 17.27 -10.21
CA ARG A 131 -4.06 15.82 -10.18
C ARG A 131 -5.32 15.23 -10.80
N ILE A 132 -6.50 15.77 -10.44
CA ILE A 132 -7.78 15.30 -10.97
C ILE A 132 -7.86 15.47 -12.49
N ARG A 133 -7.37 16.63 -12.99
CA ARG A 133 -7.31 16.91 -14.43
C ARG A 133 -6.38 15.92 -15.15
N VAL A 134 -5.17 15.74 -14.63
CA VAL A 134 -4.19 14.83 -15.23
C VAL A 134 -4.68 13.38 -15.20
N GLU A 135 -5.25 12.91 -14.10
CA GLU A 135 -5.85 11.56 -14.02
C GLU A 135 -6.92 11.36 -15.10
N GLY A 136 -7.79 12.35 -15.34
CA GLY A 136 -8.79 12.29 -16.40
C GLY A 136 -8.19 12.27 -17.81
N GLU A 137 -7.09 12.99 -18.03
CA GLU A 137 -6.35 12.95 -19.30
C GLU A 137 -5.70 11.58 -19.51
N LEU A 138 -5.04 11.04 -18.50
CA LEU A 138 -4.40 9.73 -18.57
C LEU A 138 -5.40 8.61 -18.84
N MET A 139 -6.58 8.65 -18.23
CA MET A 139 -7.64 7.66 -18.48
C MET A 139 -8.15 7.66 -19.93
N ARG A 140 -8.10 8.81 -20.61
CA ARG A 140 -8.43 8.90 -22.04
C ARG A 140 -7.29 8.43 -22.93
N ASP A 141 -6.05 8.84 -22.60
CA ASP A 141 -4.90 8.75 -23.50
C ASP A 141 -4.15 7.41 -23.40
N MET A 142 -4.15 6.74 -22.24
CA MET A 142 -3.47 5.45 -22.07
C MET A 142 -4.18 4.31 -22.81
N ASP A 143 -3.42 3.36 -23.36
CA ASP A 143 -3.97 2.21 -24.08
C ASP A 143 -4.67 1.25 -23.13
N ARG A 144 -4.05 0.98 -21.97
CA ARG A 144 -4.63 0.16 -20.90
C ARG A 144 -4.40 0.78 -19.53
N VAL A 145 -5.38 0.60 -18.68
CA VAL A 145 -5.33 0.97 -17.26
C VAL A 145 -5.56 -0.27 -16.41
N VAL A 146 -4.70 -0.46 -15.42
CA VAL A 146 -4.84 -1.56 -14.46
C VAL A 146 -5.63 -1.06 -13.24
N ALA A 147 -6.71 -1.75 -12.93
CA ALA A 147 -7.46 -1.62 -11.69
C ALA A 147 -7.11 -2.81 -10.77
N ALA A 148 -6.91 -2.56 -9.47
CA ALA A 148 -6.62 -3.63 -8.53
C ALA A 148 -7.85 -4.50 -8.23
N THR A 149 -9.06 -3.93 -8.39
CA THR A 149 -10.32 -4.56 -8.02
C THR A 149 -11.46 -4.19 -8.98
N PRO A 150 -12.55 -4.99 -9.04
CA PRO A 150 -13.77 -4.58 -9.73
C PRO A 150 -14.36 -3.25 -9.22
N LEU A 151 -14.17 -2.96 -7.93
CA LEU A 151 -14.62 -1.71 -7.33
C LEU A 151 -13.81 -0.51 -7.85
N ASP A 152 -12.46 -0.63 -7.91
CA ASP A 152 -11.61 0.40 -8.53
C ASP A 152 -12.01 0.65 -9.98
N ARG A 153 -12.28 -0.45 -10.73
CA ARG A 153 -12.76 -0.33 -12.11
C ARG A 153 -14.07 0.46 -12.19
N GLY A 154 -15.04 0.15 -11.33
CA GLY A 154 -16.30 0.91 -11.25
C GLY A 154 -16.05 2.39 -10.96
N GLN A 155 -15.20 2.71 -9.98
CA GLN A 155 -14.84 4.08 -9.62
C GLN A 155 -14.17 4.85 -10.78
N MET A 156 -13.31 4.19 -11.55
CA MET A 156 -12.69 4.79 -12.73
C MET A 156 -13.73 5.12 -13.81
N VAL A 157 -14.69 4.22 -14.05
CA VAL A 157 -15.79 4.43 -15.00
C VAL A 157 -16.71 5.54 -14.51
N ASP A 158 -17.20 5.46 -13.28
CA ASP A 158 -18.24 6.35 -12.76
C ASP A 158 -17.72 7.78 -12.52
N LEU A 159 -16.47 7.89 -12.04
CA LEU A 159 -15.92 9.20 -11.67
C LEU A 159 -15.18 9.90 -12.83
N TYR A 160 -14.56 9.14 -13.72
CA TYR A 160 -13.71 9.72 -14.78
C TYR A 160 -14.22 9.44 -16.20
N GLY A 161 -15.19 8.54 -16.36
CA GLY A 161 -15.80 8.24 -17.67
C GLY A 161 -14.87 7.46 -18.62
N ILE A 162 -13.93 6.69 -18.07
CA ILE A 162 -13.04 5.86 -18.91
C ILE A 162 -13.81 4.72 -19.58
N ASP A 163 -13.47 4.40 -20.83
CA ASP A 163 -13.99 3.21 -21.49
C ASP A 163 -13.65 1.94 -20.69
N PRO A 164 -14.65 1.19 -20.22
CA PRO A 164 -14.42 -0.04 -19.47
C PRO A 164 -13.56 -1.09 -20.18
N LYS A 165 -13.48 -1.04 -21.51
CA LYS A 165 -12.63 -1.93 -22.32
C LYS A 165 -11.14 -1.66 -22.17
N LYS A 166 -10.77 -0.45 -21.77
CA LYS A 166 -9.39 -0.07 -21.47
C LYS A 166 -8.91 -0.59 -20.11
N ILE A 167 -9.82 -1.03 -19.24
CA ILE A 167 -9.47 -1.42 -17.88
C ILE A 167 -9.30 -2.92 -17.76
N ARG A 168 -8.11 -3.34 -17.35
CA ARG A 168 -7.81 -4.71 -16.93
C ARG A 168 -7.81 -4.79 -15.40
N ILE A 169 -8.51 -5.76 -14.82
CA ILE A 169 -8.48 -6.02 -13.38
C ILE A 169 -7.34 -6.99 -13.11
N ILE A 170 -6.32 -6.53 -12.37
CA ILE A 170 -5.19 -7.34 -11.93
C ILE A 170 -4.99 -7.05 -10.45
N PRO A 171 -5.28 -8.00 -9.54
CA PRO A 171 -5.09 -7.81 -8.11
C PRO A 171 -3.62 -7.68 -7.76
N LEU A 172 -3.31 -7.21 -6.54
CA LEU A 172 -1.94 -7.16 -6.04
C LEU A 172 -1.52 -8.53 -5.49
N GLY A 173 -0.21 -8.72 -5.35
CA GLY A 173 0.39 -9.92 -4.79
C GLY A 173 0.99 -9.70 -3.41
N VAL A 174 1.33 -10.81 -2.76
CA VAL A 174 2.15 -10.86 -1.55
C VAL A 174 3.30 -11.85 -1.76
N ASP A 175 4.45 -11.54 -1.20
CA ASP A 175 5.61 -12.44 -1.20
C ASP A 175 5.41 -13.51 -0.12
N LEU A 176 5.00 -14.71 -0.52
CA LEU A 176 4.70 -15.82 0.39
C LEU A 176 5.97 -16.48 0.98
N ASP A 177 7.15 -16.23 0.44
CA ASP A 177 8.42 -16.67 1.00
C ASP A 177 8.81 -15.76 2.17
N LEU A 178 8.56 -14.47 2.03
CA LEU A 178 8.79 -13.48 3.08
C LEU A 178 7.67 -13.49 4.12
N PHE A 179 6.41 -13.35 3.70
CA PHE A 179 5.24 -13.31 4.58
C PHE A 179 4.67 -14.72 4.78
N ARG A 180 5.14 -15.36 5.83
CA ARG A 180 4.73 -16.71 6.24
C ARG A 180 4.60 -16.78 7.75
N PRO A 181 3.80 -17.72 8.27
CA PRO A 181 3.68 -17.89 9.71
C PRO A 181 5.02 -18.23 10.38
N ILE A 182 5.32 -17.53 11.45
CA ILE A 182 6.45 -17.76 12.33
C ILE A 182 5.88 -18.17 13.68
N PRO A 183 6.40 -19.20 14.37
CA PRO A 183 5.96 -19.53 15.73
C PRO A 183 5.99 -18.29 16.62
N ARG A 184 4.91 -18.07 17.38
CA ARG A 184 4.70 -16.82 18.15
C ARG A 184 5.84 -16.53 19.12
N ASP A 185 6.37 -17.53 19.79
CA ASP A 185 7.50 -17.41 20.70
C ASP A 185 8.75 -16.85 19.99
N LYS A 186 9.04 -17.37 18.79
CA LYS A 186 10.15 -16.88 17.96
C LYS A 186 9.89 -15.48 17.42
N ALA A 187 8.66 -15.20 17.04
CA ALA A 187 8.26 -13.89 16.54
C ALA A 187 8.40 -12.81 17.63
N VAL A 188 7.87 -13.07 18.82
CA VAL A 188 8.00 -12.17 19.99
C VAL A 188 9.47 -11.94 20.36
N ALA A 189 10.28 -12.99 20.40
CA ALA A 189 11.70 -12.83 20.68
C ALA A 189 12.44 -11.97 19.64
N ALA A 190 12.05 -12.07 18.36
CA ALA A 190 12.68 -11.32 17.27
C ALA A 190 12.33 -9.83 17.24
N ILE A 191 11.12 -9.46 17.69
CA ILE A 191 10.71 -8.04 17.70
C ILE A 191 11.32 -7.25 18.86
N GLY A 192 11.90 -7.93 19.86
CA GLY A 192 12.57 -7.28 20.98
C GLY A 192 11.64 -6.46 21.89
N VAL A 193 10.34 -6.68 21.81
CA VAL A 193 9.33 -6.07 22.69
C VAL A 193 8.99 -7.09 23.77
N ASP A 194 9.11 -6.69 25.03
CA ASP A 194 8.70 -7.53 26.14
C ASP A 194 7.17 -7.56 26.22
N ILE A 195 6.59 -8.58 25.57
CA ILE A 195 5.13 -8.81 25.62
C ILE A 195 4.91 -9.98 26.58
N PRO A 196 4.35 -9.71 27.77
CA PRO A 196 4.04 -10.80 28.69
C PRO A 196 3.19 -11.89 28.01
N SER A 197 3.47 -13.14 28.29
CA SER A 197 2.83 -14.30 27.62
C SER A 197 1.31 -14.31 27.70
N GLN A 198 0.74 -13.59 28.68
CA GLN A 198 -0.70 -13.44 28.88
C GLN A 198 -1.30 -12.22 28.16
N HIS A 199 -0.46 -11.39 27.51
CA HIS A 199 -0.93 -10.19 26.83
C HIS A 199 -1.26 -10.48 25.36
N HIS A 200 -2.31 -9.81 24.92
CA HIS A 200 -2.76 -9.81 23.54
C HIS A 200 -2.09 -8.66 22.76
N LEU A 201 -1.44 -8.99 21.65
CA LEU A 201 -0.89 -8.00 20.75
C LEU A 201 -1.88 -7.70 19.63
N VAL A 202 -2.38 -6.48 19.61
CA VAL A 202 -3.11 -5.90 18.46
C VAL A 202 -2.09 -5.15 17.60
N LEU A 203 -2.15 -5.29 16.29
CA LEU A 203 -1.18 -4.69 15.39
C LEU A 203 -1.86 -3.73 14.41
N PHE A 204 -1.30 -2.54 14.27
CA PHE A 204 -1.56 -1.62 13.18
C PHE A 204 -0.27 -1.42 12.38
N VAL A 205 -0.37 -1.52 11.05
CA VAL A 205 0.75 -1.23 10.13
C VAL A 205 0.25 -0.27 9.05
N GLY A 206 0.91 0.88 8.91
CA GLY A 206 0.51 1.86 7.90
C GLY A 206 1.13 3.22 8.11
N ARG A 207 0.93 4.13 7.16
CA ARG A 207 1.30 5.54 7.34
C ARG A 207 0.44 6.15 8.46
N LEU A 208 1.02 7.09 9.18
CA LEU A 208 0.29 7.86 10.20
C LEU A 208 -0.52 9.00 9.53
N ASP A 209 -1.39 8.62 8.62
CA ASP A 209 -2.24 9.50 7.81
C ASP A 209 -3.69 9.35 8.32
N PRO A 210 -4.46 10.42 8.50
CA PRO A 210 -5.85 10.35 8.98
C PRO A 210 -6.72 9.35 8.21
N LEU A 211 -6.48 9.22 6.89
CA LEU A 211 -7.19 8.24 6.06
C LEU A 211 -6.97 6.77 6.46
N LYS A 212 -5.96 6.48 7.30
CA LYS A 212 -5.69 5.16 7.83
C LYS A 212 -6.49 4.83 9.09
N GLY A 213 -7.22 5.80 9.63
CA GLY A 213 -8.24 5.59 10.66
C GLY A 213 -7.70 5.19 12.03
N LEU A 214 -6.46 5.57 12.37
CA LEU A 214 -5.86 5.24 13.68
C LEU A 214 -6.67 5.84 14.83
N GLU A 215 -7.30 7.01 14.62
CA GLU A 215 -8.23 7.60 15.57
C GLU A 215 -9.41 6.66 15.90
N THR A 216 -10.04 6.06 14.88
CA THR A 216 -11.12 5.09 15.07
C THR A 216 -10.67 3.90 15.91
N LEU A 217 -9.42 3.45 15.71
CA LEU A 217 -8.85 2.37 16.52
C LEU A 217 -8.67 2.79 17.98
N PHE A 218 -8.16 4.00 18.25
CA PHE A 218 -8.04 4.50 19.63
C PHE A 218 -9.40 4.64 20.31
N GLN A 219 -10.42 5.12 19.60
CA GLN A 219 -11.80 5.15 20.09
C GLN A 219 -12.31 3.76 20.43
N ALA A 220 -12.03 2.75 19.60
CA ALA A 220 -12.41 1.37 19.86
C ALA A 220 -11.71 0.80 21.11
N LEU A 221 -10.43 1.11 21.31
CA LEU A 221 -9.69 0.71 22.54
C LEU A 221 -10.26 1.36 23.79
N CYS A 222 -10.62 2.65 23.74
CA CYS A 222 -11.28 3.36 24.83
C CYS A 222 -12.62 2.70 25.21
N ARG A 223 -13.43 2.32 24.21
CA ARG A 223 -14.69 1.59 24.44
C ARG A 223 -14.46 0.22 25.04
N LEU A 224 -13.47 -0.51 24.52
CA LEU A 224 -13.11 -1.83 25.02
C LEU A 224 -12.60 -1.75 26.47
N ARG A 225 -11.80 -0.74 26.83
CA ARG A 225 -11.37 -0.49 28.21
C ARG A 225 -12.56 -0.31 29.16
N ARG A 226 -13.57 0.43 28.75
CA ARG A 226 -14.76 0.69 29.55
C ARG A 226 -15.64 -0.55 29.71
N SER A 227 -15.84 -1.33 28.66
CA SER A 227 -16.70 -2.51 28.64
C SER A 227 -16.03 -3.77 29.18
N GLU A 228 -14.71 -3.92 28.97
CA GLU A 228 -13.93 -5.11 29.32
C GLU A 228 -12.57 -4.72 29.97
N PRO A 229 -12.56 -4.12 31.18
CA PRO A 229 -11.33 -3.61 31.80
C PRO A 229 -10.24 -4.67 31.94
N ARG A 230 -10.62 -5.91 32.33
CA ARG A 230 -9.67 -7.03 32.50
C ARG A 230 -9.01 -7.48 31.20
N LEU A 231 -9.68 -7.33 30.08
CA LEU A 231 -9.12 -7.61 28.76
C LEU A 231 -8.17 -6.49 28.36
N ALA A 232 -8.57 -5.23 28.58
CA ALA A 232 -7.74 -4.06 28.27
C ALA A 232 -6.41 -4.07 29.03
N GLU A 233 -6.40 -4.43 30.32
CA GLU A 233 -5.17 -4.59 31.13
C GLU A 233 -4.16 -5.59 30.54
N LYS A 234 -4.62 -6.51 29.71
CA LYS A 234 -3.79 -7.54 29.05
C LYS A 234 -3.63 -7.31 27.56
N MET A 235 -3.85 -6.11 27.08
CA MET A 235 -3.78 -5.78 25.66
C MET A 235 -2.72 -4.72 25.39
N CYS A 236 -2.03 -4.87 24.27
CA CYS A 236 -1.10 -3.88 23.76
C CYS A 236 -1.40 -3.67 22.27
N LEU A 237 -1.54 -2.41 21.86
CA LEU A 237 -1.56 -2.01 20.44
C LEU A 237 -0.16 -1.59 20.03
N ALA A 238 0.45 -2.34 19.12
CA ALA A 238 1.67 -1.93 18.44
C ALA A 238 1.31 -1.17 17.16
N VAL A 239 1.80 0.06 17.02
CA VAL A 239 1.65 0.91 15.84
C VAL A 239 2.97 0.98 15.10
N ILE A 240 3.00 0.39 13.90
CA ILE A 240 4.15 0.45 12.99
C ILE A 240 3.80 1.39 11.85
N GLY A 241 4.55 2.47 11.72
CA GLY A 241 4.34 3.45 10.67
C GLY A 241 5.15 4.70 10.89
N GLY A 242 4.99 5.60 9.99
CA GLY A 242 5.78 6.79 9.82
C GLY A 242 6.45 6.74 8.46
N ASP A 243 6.60 7.89 7.80
CA ASP A 243 7.38 8.00 6.58
C ASP A 243 8.85 8.21 6.97
N ALA A 244 9.70 7.30 6.59
CA ALA A 244 11.16 7.46 6.72
C ALA A 244 11.67 8.66 5.87
N ASP A 245 10.88 9.10 4.88
CA ASP A 245 11.20 10.15 3.91
C ASP A 245 10.46 11.48 4.19
N ARG A 246 9.65 11.58 5.26
CA ARG A 246 9.00 12.85 5.63
C ARG A 246 9.96 13.69 6.44
N ASP A 247 9.96 14.99 6.17
CA ASP A 247 10.60 16.01 7.01
C ASP A 247 10.35 15.71 8.49
N SER A 248 11.42 15.66 9.26
CA SER A 248 11.39 15.36 10.69
C SER A 248 10.37 16.23 11.48
N VAL A 249 10.08 17.42 10.97
CA VAL A 249 9.09 18.36 11.54
C VAL A 249 7.66 17.84 11.39
N ARG A 250 7.24 17.39 10.18
CA ARG A 250 5.87 16.88 9.97
C ARG A 250 5.62 15.55 10.69
N LEU A 251 6.63 14.72 10.81
CA LEU A 251 6.50 13.47 11.55
C LEU A 251 6.34 13.76 13.07
N SER A 252 6.99 14.81 13.59
CA SER A 252 6.80 15.25 14.97
C SER A 252 5.38 15.75 15.20
N ASP A 253 4.82 16.56 14.29
CA ASP A 253 3.48 17.11 14.41
C ASP A 253 2.40 16.01 14.37
N ASP A 254 2.51 15.03 13.42
CA ASP A 254 1.61 13.90 13.34
C ASP A 254 1.68 13.03 14.61
N LEU A 255 2.89 12.80 15.15
CA LEU A 255 3.10 12.03 16.38
C LEU A 255 2.60 12.78 17.61
N GLU A 256 2.86 14.09 17.72
CA GLU A 256 2.34 14.92 18.83
C GLU A 256 0.80 14.94 18.85
N CYS A 257 0.18 15.06 17.67
CA CYS A 257 -1.27 14.99 17.55
C CYS A 257 -1.81 13.61 18.01
N LEU A 258 -1.16 12.52 17.61
CA LEU A 258 -1.54 11.16 18.02
C LEU A 258 -1.27 10.90 19.50
N ASP A 259 -0.19 11.46 20.07
CA ASP A 259 0.10 11.36 21.50
C ASP A 259 -0.93 12.11 22.35
N LYS A 260 -1.33 13.30 21.90
CA LYS A 260 -2.43 14.03 22.54
C LYS A 260 -3.74 13.24 22.45
N LEU A 261 -4.04 12.68 21.29
CA LEU A 261 -5.25 11.88 21.08
C LEU A 261 -5.29 10.64 22.00
N LYS A 262 -4.16 9.96 22.21
CA LYS A 262 -4.07 8.84 23.18
C LYS A 262 -4.35 9.30 24.61
N GLN A 263 -3.84 10.48 25.00
CA GLN A 263 -4.07 11.03 26.33
C GLN A 263 -5.53 11.40 26.53
N ASP A 264 -6.12 12.12 25.56
CA ASP A 264 -7.53 12.55 25.61
C ASP A 264 -8.50 11.34 25.66
N MET A 265 -8.11 10.20 25.08
CA MET A 265 -8.90 8.96 25.07
C MET A 265 -8.55 7.99 26.20
N ASP A 266 -7.59 8.32 27.06
CA ASP A 266 -7.15 7.43 28.17
C ASP A 266 -6.72 6.04 27.68
N VAL A 267 -5.89 5.99 26.63
CA VAL A 267 -5.36 4.73 26.06
C VAL A 267 -3.83 4.73 25.94
N THR A 268 -3.17 5.66 26.62
CA THR A 268 -1.70 5.87 26.51
C THR A 268 -0.91 4.62 26.88
N ASP A 269 -1.30 3.92 27.91
CA ASP A 269 -0.67 2.69 28.41
C ASP A 269 -0.94 1.45 27.52
N LEU A 270 -1.94 1.52 26.66
CA LEU A 270 -2.27 0.45 25.71
C LEU A 270 -1.53 0.56 24.39
N VAL A 271 -0.94 1.71 24.05
CA VAL A 271 -0.43 2.01 22.71
C VAL A 271 1.08 2.25 22.71
N VAL A 272 1.78 1.49 21.89
CA VAL A 272 3.23 1.64 21.66
C VAL A 272 3.49 1.97 20.20
N PHE A 273 4.10 3.14 19.95
CA PHE A 273 4.59 3.51 18.61
C PHE A 273 5.98 2.94 18.39
N LEU A 274 6.13 2.15 17.36
CA LEU A 274 7.38 1.48 17.01
C LEU A 274 8.14 2.17 15.86
N GLY A 275 7.55 3.23 15.25
CA GLY A 275 8.12 3.88 14.07
C GLY A 275 8.06 2.99 12.82
N SER A 276 8.69 3.43 11.74
CA SER A 276 8.77 2.62 10.52
C SER A 276 9.69 1.41 10.72
N ARG A 277 9.33 0.30 10.08
CA ARG A 277 10.09 -0.95 10.12
C ARG A 277 10.38 -1.43 8.71
N ALA A 278 11.55 -2.05 8.52
CA ALA A 278 11.91 -2.65 7.26
C ALA A 278 10.94 -3.79 6.91
N GLN A 279 10.58 -3.92 5.64
CA GLN A 279 9.57 -4.89 5.20
C GLN A 279 9.92 -6.34 5.60
N ASN A 280 11.19 -6.70 5.58
CA ASN A 280 11.66 -8.04 5.98
C ASN A 280 11.52 -8.33 7.48
N THR A 281 11.23 -7.33 8.31
CA THR A 281 10.97 -7.52 9.75
C THR A 281 9.48 -7.62 10.06
N LEU A 282 8.60 -7.14 9.18
CA LEU A 282 7.15 -7.14 9.39
C LEU A 282 6.54 -8.53 9.64
N PRO A 283 7.02 -9.63 9.01
CA PRO A 283 6.48 -10.97 9.29
C PRO A 283 6.54 -11.38 10.77
N TYR A 284 7.53 -10.90 11.51
CA TYR A 284 7.61 -11.16 12.94
C TYR A 284 6.52 -10.44 13.73
N TYR A 285 6.23 -9.19 13.38
CA TYR A 285 5.14 -8.44 14.02
C TYR A 285 3.77 -9.02 13.68
N TYR A 286 3.53 -9.36 12.42
CA TYR A 286 2.28 -10.03 12.03
C TYR A 286 2.12 -11.36 12.79
N SER A 287 3.15 -12.20 12.80
CA SER A 287 3.07 -13.51 13.45
C SER A 287 3.01 -13.46 14.99
N ALA A 288 3.49 -12.38 15.61
CA ALA A 288 3.37 -12.16 17.05
C ALA A 288 1.96 -11.69 17.46
N ALA A 289 1.23 -11.03 16.53
CA ALA A 289 -0.07 -10.43 16.82
C ALA A 289 -1.22 -11.44 16.78
N GLU A 290 -2.19 -11.25 17.68
CA GLU A 290 -3.47 -11.95 17.65
C GLU A 290 -4.39 -11.46 16.55
N VAL A 291 -4.26 -10.19 16.15
CA VAL A 291 -5.06 -9.56 15.12
C VAL A 291 -4.33 -8.35 14.51
N CYS A 292 -4.45 -8.17 13.21
CA CYS A 292 -4.06 -6.96 12.53
C CYS A 292 -5.31 -6.12 12.23
N VAL A 293 -5.27 -4.82 12.55
CA VAL A 293 -6.40 -3.90 12.34
C VAL A 293 -6.06 -2.93 11.22
N VAL A 294 -6.96 -2.83 10.24
CA VAL A 294 -6.85 -1.94 9.07
C VAL A 294 -8.10 -1.06 8.99
N PRO A 295 -8.22 -0.03 9.87
CA PRO A 295 -9.44 0.76 10.06
C PRO A 295 -9.54 1.92 9.06
N SER A 296 -8.99 1.76 7.87
CA SER A 296 -8.86 2.82 6.86
C SER A 296 -10.20 3.39 6.43
N HIS A 297 -10.26 4.70 6.19
CA HIS A 297 -11.39 5.37 5.54
C HIS A 297 -11.36 5.19 4.02
N TYR A 298 -10.17 4.99 3.46
CA TYR A 298 -9.96 4.66 2.05
C TYR A 298 -8.77 3.71 1.87
N GLU A 299 -8.98 2.64 1.12
CA GLU A 299 -7.95 1.66 0.76
C GLU A 299 -8.26 1.05 -0.61
N SER A 300 -7.36 1.17 -1.58
CA SER A 300 -7.60 0.62 -2.92
C SER A 300 -7.50 -0.90 -2.98
N PHE A 301 -6.58 -1.52 -2.24
CA PHE A 301 -6.45 -2.99 -2.21
C PHE A 301 -6.25 -3.56 -0.81
N GLY A 302 -5.33 -3.00 0.00
CA GLY A 302 -5.06 -3.48 1.35
C GLY A 302 -3.91 -4.48 1.44
N LEU A 303 -2.72 -4.14 0.94
CA LEU A 303 -1.53 -5.00 1.06
C LEU A 303 -1.24 -5.42 2.49
N VAL A 304 -1.42 -4.51 3.46
CA VAL A 304 -1.22 -4.80 4.89
C VAL A 304 -2.12 -5.93 5.36
N ALA A 305 -3.39 -5.93 4.94
CA ALA A 305 -4.31 -7.02 5.25
C ALA A 305 -3.83 -8.35 4.64
N LEU A 306 -3.38 -8.31 3.39
CA LEU A 306 -2.89 -9.49 2.68
C LEU A 306 -1.60 -10.05 3.30
N GLU A 307 -0.66 -9.18 3.70
CA GLU A 307 0.58 -9.54 4.40
C GLU A 307 0.28 -10.19 5.76
N ALA A 308 -0.63 -9.61 6.54
CA ALA A 308 -1.09 -10.19 7.82
C ALA A 308 -1.71 -11.58 7.61
N MET A 309 -2.61 -11.70 6.63
CA MET A 309 -3.26 -12.97 6.29
C MET A 309 -2.26 -14.03 5.84
N ALA A 310 -1.24 -13.66 5.06
CA ALA A 310 -0.17 -14.57 4.64
C ALA A 310 0.65 -15.08 5.82
N CYS A 311 0.83 -14.26 6.86
CA CYS A 311 1.46 -14.65 8.13
C CYS A 311 0.52 -15.47 9.05
N GLY A 312 -0.72 -15.72 8.64
CA GLY A 312 -1.71 -16.43 9.45
C GLY A 312 -2.32 -15.58 10.56
N THR A 313 -2.33 -14.26 10.41
CA THR A 313 -2.92 -13.33 11.37
C THR A 313 -4.28 -12.87 10.88
N PRO A 314 -5.36 -13.07 11.66
CA PRO A 314 -6.69 -12.58 11.30
C PRO A 314 -6.70 -11.06 11.17
N VAL A 315 -7.58 -10.54 10.32
CA VAL A 315 -7.68 -9.10 10.06
C VAL A 315 -9.06 -8.59 10.48
N ILE A 316 -9.08 -7.42 11.15
CA ILE A 316 -10.29 -6.60 11.23
C ILE A 316 -10.04 -5.39 10.33
N ALA A 317 -10.87 -5.20 9.32
CA ALA A 317 -10.72 -4.12 8.37
C ALA A 317 -12.01 -3.30 8.19
N SER A 318 -11.86 -2.05 7.80
CA SER A 318 -13.01 -1.26 7.34
C SER A 318 -13.58 -1.83 6.05
N ARG A 319 -14.89 -1.78 5.89
CA ARG A 319 -15.62 -2.21 4.68
C ARG A 319 -15.49 -1.15 3.58
N VAL A 320 -14.25 -0.91 3.11
CA VAL A 320 -13.93 0.07 2.10
C VAL A 320 -13.03 -0.51 1.02
N GLY A 321 -13.14 -0.01 -0.19
CA GLY A 321 -12.26 -0.33 -1.32
C GLY A 321 -11.96 -1.83 -1.45
N GLY A 322 -10.71 -2.14 -1.74
CA GLY A 322 -10.25 -3.51 -1.95
C GLY A 322 -10.23 -4.38 -0.70
N LEU A 323 -10.32 -3.80 0.51
CA LEU A 323 -10.42 -4.58 1.75
C LEU A 323 -11.65 -5.51 1.75
N GLN A 324 -12.75 -5.08 1.11
CA GLN A 324 -13.96 -5.88 0.95
C GLN A 324 -13.77 -7.16 0.13
N LEU A 325 -12.73 -7.18 -0.70
CA LEU A 325 -12.39 -8.34 -1.54
C LEU A 325 -11.25 -9.15 -0.92
N THR A 326 -10.31 -8.48 -0.26
CA THR A 326 -9.17 -9.13 0.38
C THR A 326 -9.62 -9.90 1.62
N VAL A 327 -10.44 -9.27 2.49
CA VAL A 327 -10.96 -9.87 3.73
C VAL A 327 -12.37 -10.41 3.46
N GLU A 328 -12.57 -11.69 3.74
CA GLU A 328 -13.88 -12.35 3.69
C GLU A 328 -14.49 -12.34 5.10
N ASP A 329 -15.60 -11.57 5.24
CA ASP A 329 -16.23 -11.27 6.53
C ASP A 329 -16.70 -12.53 7.25
N GLY A 330 -16.26 -12.73 8.49
CA GLY A 330 -16.54 -13.90 9.31
C GLY A 330 -15.76 -15.16 8.92
N VAL A 331 -14.96 -15.13 7.85
CA VAL A 331 -14.21 -16.30 7.34
C VAL A 331 -12.70 -16.13 7.49
N THR A 332 -12.14 -15.02 7.03
CA THR A 332 -10.69 -14.72 7.10
C THR A 332 -10.37 -13.60 8.09
N GLY A 333 -11.40 -12.99 8.65
CA GLY A 333 -11.35 -11.85 9.53
C GLY A 333 -12.72 -11.21 9.62
N PHE A 334 -12.79 -9.94 9.96
CA PHE A 334 -14.04 -9.20 10.02
C PHE A 334 -13.97 -7.89 9.23
N LEU A 335 -15.13 -7.51 8.66
CA LEU A 335 -15.34 -6.21 8.03
C LEU A 335 -16.32 -5.39 8.88
N VAL A 336 -15.89 -4.17 9.25
CA VAL A 336 -16.69 -3.21 10.01
C VAL A 336 -16.96 -1.95 9.18
N PRO A 337 -18.03 -1.18 9.42
CA PRO A 337 -18.22 0.12 8.77
C PRO A 337 -17.03 1.03 9.07
N ALA A 338 -16.61 1.84 8.07
CA ALA A 338 -15.53 2.81 8.27
C ALA A 338 -15.92 3.85 9.34
N GLY A 339 -15.01 4.13 10.28
CA GLY A 339 -15.25 5.06 11.38
C GLY A 339 -16.10 4.52 12.52
N ASP A 340 -16.60 3.28 12.43
CA ASP A 340 -17.44 2.67 13.48
C ASP A 340 -16.55 2.00 14.54
N ALA A 341 -16.24 2.77 15.58
CA ALA A 341 -15.41 2.32 16.68
C ALA A 341 -16.13 1.29 17.60
N ASP A 342 -17.47 1.28 17.64
CA ASP A 342 -18.23 0.30 18.42
C ASP A 342 -18.17 -1.07 17.77
N ALA A 343 -18.44 -1.15 16.46
CA ALA A 343 -18.30 -2.38 15.70
C ALA A 343 -16.86 -2.91 15.73
N LEU A 344 -15.86 -2.03 15.67
CA LEU A 344 -14.45 -2.40 15.76
C LEU A 344 -14.12 -2.99 17.13
N ALA A 345 -14.58 -2.36 18.23
CA ALA A 345 -14.37 -2.85 19.59
C ALA A 345 -15.01 -4.23 19.82
N GLU A 346 -16.24 -4.45 19.32
CA GLU A 346 -16.89 -5.77 19.36
C GLU A 346 -16.09 -6.86 18.65
N LYS A 347 -15.58 -6.59 17.46
CA LYS A 347 -14.79 -7.58 16.70
C LYS A 347 -13.43 -7.84 17.35
N LEU A 348 -12.79 -6.82 17.92
CA LEU A 348 -11.59 -6.98 18.74
C LEU A 348 -11.85 -7.91 19.91
N LYS A 349 -12.90 -7.66 20.70
CA LYS A 349 -13.31 -8.52 21.80
C LYS A 349 -13.51 -9.97 21.36
N LEU A 350 -14.23 -10.21 20.26
CA LEU A 350 -14.49 -11.56 19.74
C LEU A 350 -13.19 -12.31 19.40
N ILE A 351 -12.25 -11.67 18.73
CA ILE A 351 -10.97 -12.29 18.34
C ILE A 351 -10.08 -12.51 19.57
N LEU A 352 -10.00 -11.55 20.47
CA LEU A 352 -9.07 -11.62 21.61
C LEU A 352 -9.53 -12.66 22.63
N LEU A 353 -10.83 -12.81 22.87
CA LEU A 353 -11.37 -13.82 23.80
C LEU A 353 -11.60 -15.18 23.13
N GLY A 354 -11.82 -15.24 21.82
CA GLY A 354 -12.18 -16.45 21.09
C GLY A 354 -10.97 -17.19 20.50
N ALA A 355 -10.22 -17.95 21.30
CA ALA A 355 -9.00 -18.63 20.82
C ALA A 355 -9.25 -19.59 19.63
N ASP A 356 -10.35 -20.35 19.64
CA ASP A 356 -10.68 -21.28 18.55
C ASP A 356 -11.16 -20.54 17.31
N LEU A 357 -11.97 -19.50 17.46
CA LEU A 357 -12.34 -18.61 16.37
C LEU A 357 -11.09 -17.99 15.72
N ARG A 358 -10.17 -17.47 16.53
CA ARG A 358 -8.92 -16.90 16.05
C ARG A 358 -8.09 -17.89 15.22
N LYS A 359 -7.95 -19.15 15.69
CA LYS A 359 -7.27 -20.21 14.95
C LYS A 359 -7.94 -20.51 13.61
N GLN A 360 -9.28 -20.58 13.60
CA GLN A 360 -10.05 -20.82 12.38
C GLN A 360 -9.88 -19.68 11.36
N LEU A 361 -10.05 -18.44 11.80
CA LEU A 361 -9.84 -17.25 10.96
C LEU A 361 -8.41 -17.21 10.41
N ALA A 362 -7.41 -17.49 11.24
CA ALA A 362 -5.99 -17.52 10.85
C ALA A 362 -5.71 -18.54 9.74
N ALA A 363 -6.22 -19.77 9.88
CA ALA A 363 -6.04 -20.82 8.89
C ALA A 363 -6.70 -20.46 7.53
N ASN A 364 -7.90 -19.89 7.58
CA ASN A 364 -8.62 -19.43 6.39
C ASN A 364 -7.93 -18.23 5.74
N ALA A 365 -7.47 -17.26 6.53
CA ALA A 365 -6.74 -16.08 6.08
C ALA A 365 -5.50 -16.48 5.28
N ARG A 366 -4.68 -17.37 5.84
CA ARG A 366 -3.51 -17.89 5.15
C ARG A 366 -3.84 -18.58 3.83
N ARG A 367 -4.86 -19.45 3.81
CA ARG A 367 -5.28 -20.15 2.60
C ARG A 367 -5.71 -19.18 1.52
N ARG A 368 -6.46 -18.13 1.88
CA ARG A 368 -6.89 -17.09 0.94
C ARG A 368 -5.72 -16.30 0.37
N ALA A 369 -4.74 -15.92 1.24
CA ALA A 369 -3.56 -15.17 0.80
C ALA A 369 -2.72 -15.93 -0.24
N GLN A 370 -2.72 -17.27 -0.24
CA GLN A 370 -2.01 -18.09 -1.21
C GLN A 370 -2.49 -17.90 -2.66
N ALA A 371 -3.70 -17.37 -2.87
CA ALA A 371 -4.21 -17.06 -4.21
C ALA A 371 -3.66 -15.73 -4.77
N TYR A 372 -2.95 -14.94 -3.97
CA TYR A 372 -2.46 -13.61 -4.33
C TYR A 372 -0.93 -13.62 -4.37
N THR A 373 -0.34 -14.12 -5.44
CA THR A 373 1.12 -14.19 -5.60
C THR A 373 1.62 -13.14 -6.59
N TRP A 374 2.84 -12.64 -6.40
CA TRP A 374 3.46 -11.75 -7.38
C TRP A 374 3.72 -12.45 -8.71
N GLN A 375 3.93 -13.78 -8.70
CA GLN A 375 4.05 -14.60 -9.89
C GLN A 375 2.78 -14.49 -10.75
N SER A 376 1.60 -14.71 -10.15
CA SER A 376 0.32 -14.59 -10.86
C SER A 376 0.06 -13.16 -11.34
N VAL A 377 0.43 -12.14 -10.56
CA VAL A 377 0.32 -10.73 -11.00
C VAL A 377 1.18 -10.49 -12.24
N ALA A 378 2.43 -10.96 -12.24
CA ALA A 378 3.33 -10.80 -13.37
C ALA A 378 2.82 -11.52 -14.63
N ASP A 379 2.27 -12.73 -14.49
CA ASP A 379 1.69 -13.46 -15.61
C ASP A 379 0.56 -12.67 -16.26
N HIS A 380 -0.41 -12.16 -15.48
CA HIS A 380 -1.50 -11.32 -16.02
C HIS A 380 -1.01 -9.99 -16.62
N VAL A 381 0.06 -9.41 -16.08
CA VAL A 381 0.63 -8.18 -16.63
C VAL A 381 1.36 -8.45 -17.93
N ILE A 382 2.07 -9.57 -18.05
CA ILE A 382 2.75 -9.97 -19.28
C ILE A 382 1.70 -10.30 -20.36
N ASP A 383 0.64 -11.04 -20.05
CA ASP A 383 -0.48 -11.27 -20.97
C ASP A 383 -1.03 -9.94 -21.52
N LEU A 384 -1.14 -8.92 -20.67
CA LEU A 384 -1.58 -7.58 -21.08
C LEU A 384 -0.56 -6.89 -22.00
N TYR A 385 0.75 -7.06 -21.76
CA TYR A 385 1.79 -6.53 -22.63
C TYR A 385 1.77 -7.21 -24.01
N GLU A 386 1.62 -8.52 -24.05
CA GLU A 386 1.50 -9.31 -25.30
C GLU A 386 0.28 -8.89 -26.12
N GLU A 387 -0.86 -8.70 -25.45
CA GLU A 387 -2.08 -8.19 -26.09
C GLU A 387 -1.84 -6.84 -26.77
N LEU A 388 -1.16 -5.91 -26.09
CA LEU A 388 -0.84 -4.59 -26.63
C LEU A 388 0.18 -4.66 -27.78
N TRP A 389 1.20 -5.50 -27.65
CA TRP A 389 2.19 -5.73 -28.67
C TRP A 389 1.58 -6.21 -29.98
N GLN A 390 0.69 -7.21 -29.88
CA GLN A 390 -0.04 -7.75 -31.06
C GLN A 390 -0.95 -6.72 -31.74
N GLN A 391 -1.46 -5.74 -30.99
CA GLN A 391 -2.29 -4.66 -31.56
C GLN A 391 -1.46 -3.55 -32.22
N ALA A 392 -0.18 -3.46 -31.89
CA ALA A 392 0.74 -2.44 -32.43
C ALA A 392 1.45 -2.87 -33.73
N LEU A 393 1.42 -4.18 -34.03
CA LEU A 393 1.94 -4.78 -35.29
C LEU A 393 0.87 -4.70 -36.39
#